data_f635237790c056ac2c0fcd3238e9a836
#
_entry.id   f635237790c056ac2c0fcd3238e9a836
#
_cell.length_a   1.000
_cell.length_b   1.000
_cell.length_c   1.000
_cell.angle_alpha   90.00
_cell.angle_beta   90.00
_cell.angle_gamma   90.00
#
_symmetry.space_group_name_H-M   'P 1'
#
loop_
_entity.id
_entity.type
_entity.pdbx_description
1 polymer ?
#
loop_
_entity_poly.entity_id
_entity_poly.type
_entity_poly.pdbx_seq_one_letter_code
_entity_poly.pdbx_strand_id
1 'polypeptide(L)'
;SAASDVYKRQTLPCLGRSINHVLQEGWLSRKTLPPTLAADLAKFLGTVGAAMGDHAVTLRFHALPPEHRTVVTSADVAAATGKYYVRIFGGDHHAKLSDGAGLFCGVTDKFLRNWLDMICFLLQGATTDEAPTTLMAYMLSDFYKDGVLLDFPRGGTKSIVDALIRGVTKHGGEVRLKSPVASVSVKDGAAAGVVLEDGTAVAADVVVSNADLWTTRTLVASTAHAPLLDYLDGQAARVTRCESFLHLHVGIDAAGLPSAPSEAFPAQWAALDDWDAGVGAPRNLVLVSVASLLDASLAPDGCHVIHAYVPATEPFEDWEAFAESGGYQSKAYRAAKEEAVEVLWKAIERYIPDVRDRVKIALPATPLTHRRFNRRDRGTYGAYLPASTGEQLMGHATPLDNFYVCGDSTFPGIGMPAVAASGMITAASILSPREHWAMLDRIKN
;
A
#
# COMPACT_ATOMS: atom_id res chain seq x y z
N SER A 1 -5.79 30.80 7.97
CA SER A 1 -4.59 31.43 8.45
C SER A 1 -3.94 30.71 9.63
N ALA A 2 -4.49 30.64 10.85
CA ALA A 2 -3.84 29.91 11.95
C ALA A 2 -3.83 28.38 11.78
N ALA A 3 -4.82 27.80 11.11
CA ALA A 3 -4.87 26.36 10.81
C ALA A 3 -3.79 25.93 9.80
N SER A 4 -3.45 26.80 8.81
CA SER A 4 -2.41 26.50 7.82
C SER A 4 -1.01 26.48 8.41
N ASP A 5 -0.74 27.27 9.47
CA ASP A 5 0.58 27.36 10.10
C ASP A 5 0.86 26.21 11.08
N VAL A 6 -0.18 25.61 11.66
CA VAL A 6 -0.06 24.39 12.47
C VAL A 6 0.26 23.19 11.59
N TYR A 7 -0.33 23.11 10.39
CA TYR A 7 -0.02 22.06 9.40
C TYR A 7 1.42 22.15 8.86
N LYS A 8 1.96 23.35 8.66
CA LYS A 8 3.32 23.52 8.14
C LYS A 8 4.44 23.06 9.07
N ARG A 9 4.17 22.86 10.35
CA ARG A 9 5.19 22.45 11.36
C ARG A 9 5.19 20.97 11.71
N GLN A 10 4.20 20.19 11.25
CA GLN A 10 4.09 18.75 11.53
C GLN A 10 4.31 17.88 10.29
N THR A 11 5.00 18.41 9.32
CA THR A 11 5.28 17.69 8.08
C THR A 11 6.35 16.64 8.32
N LEU A 12 5.91 15.42 8.18
CA LEU A 12 6.77 14.24 8.25
C LEU A 12 7.38 13.98 6.88
N PRO A 13 8.69 14.03 6.80
CA PRO A 13 9.39 13.36 5.72
C PRO A 13 9.39 11.84 6.01
N CYS A 14 8.20 11.22 6.10
CA CYS A 14 8.10 9.86 6.60
C CYS A 14 8.77 8.84 5.71
N LEU A 15 8.55 8.85 4.41
CA LEU A 15 9.28 7.98 3.50
C LEU A 15 10.68 8.51 3.18
N GLY A 16 10.85 9.80 2.95
CA GLY A 16 12.15 10.39 2.67
C GLY A 16 13.15 10.27 3.81
N ARG A 17 12.74 10.38 5.08
CA ARG A 17 13.63 10.21 6.24
C ARG A 17 13.87 8.76 6.61
N SER A 18 12.88 7.87 6.46
CA SER A 18 13.07 6.43 6.66
C SER A 18 14.04 5.86 5.65
N ILE A 19 13.90 6.26 4.40
CA ILE A 19 14.81 5.91 3.31
C ILE A 19 16.20 6.52 3.55
N ASN A 20 16.28 7.76 4.00
CA ASN A 20 17.54 8.39 4.40
C ASN A 20 18.24 7.62 5.51
N HIS A 21 17.53 6.94 6.37
CA HIS A 21 18.10 6.19 7.48
C HIS A 21 18.64 4.82 7.05
N VAL A 22 17.94 4.12 6.18
CA VAL A 22 18.49 2.92 5.50
C VAL A 22 19.74 3.29 4.69
N LEU A 23 19.75 4.48 4.09
CA LEU A 23 20.95 5.07 3.46
C LEU A 23 22.07 5.31 4.45
N GLN A 24 21.80 5.76 5.67
CA GLN A 24 22.83 6.14 6.64
C GLN A 24 23.57 4.93 7.21
N GLU A 25 22.91 3.83 7.51
CA GLU A 25 23.57 2.70 8.17
C GLU A 25 24.54 1.93 7.27
N GLY A 26 24.30 1.86 5.95
CA GLY A 26 25.16 1.07 5.06
C GLY A 26 26.09 1.88 4.16
N TRP A 27 25.78 3.13 3.85
CA TRP A 27 26.37 3.86 2.72
C TRP A 27 26.96 5.23 3.04
N LEU A 28 26.45 5.93 4.03
CA LEU A 28 26.84 7.33 4.30
C LEU A 28 28.13 7.51 5.10
N SER A 29 28.77 6.44 5.51
CA SER A 29 30.17 6.52 5.94
C SER A 29 31.13 6.80 4.76
N ARG A 30 30.66 6.81 3.50
CA ARG A 30 31.46 7.10 2.32
C ARG A 30 31.31 8.57 1.90
N LYS A 31 32.41 9.27 1.84
CA LYS A 31 32.48 10.71 1.49
C LYS A 31 32.13 11.02 0.02
N THR A 32 31.90 10.02 -0.83
CA THR A 32 31.57 10.20 -2.27
C THR A 32 30.59 9.15 -2.74
N LEU A 33 29.60 9.57 -3.55
CA LEU A 33 28.74 8.64 -4.28
C LEU A 33 29.59 7.77 -5.22
N PRO A 34 29.41 6.44 -5.23
CA PRO A 34 30.00 5.63 -6.27
C PRO A 34 29.59 6.15 -7.65
N PRO A 35 30.52 6.18 -8.62
CA PRO A 35 30.20 6.65 -9.99
C PRO A 35 29.01 5.93 -10.63
N THR A 36 28.83 4.64 -10.35
CA THR A 36 27.71 3.84 -10.80
C THR A 36 26.38 4.35 -10.24
N LEU A 37 26.31 4.65 -8.94
CA LEU A 37 25.10 5.19 -8.33
C LEU A 37 24.73 6.56 -8.90
N ALA A 38 25.71 7.45 -9.13
CA ALA A 38 25.46 8.75 -9.73
C ALA A 38 24.91 8.61 -11.18
N ALA A 39 25.48 7.69 -11.96
CA ALA A 39 25.02 7.43 -13.32
C ALA A 39 23.61 6.81 -13.34
N ASP A 40 23.32 5.89 -12.46
CA ASP A 40 22.04 5.22 -12.36
C ASP A 40 20.95 6.17 -11.84
N LEU A 41 21.28 7.05 -10.88
CA LEU A 41 20.38 8.13 -10.44
C LEU A 41 20.04 9.09 -11.60
N ALA A 42 21.02 9.47 -12.41
CA ALA A 42 20.79 10.33 -13.58
C ALA A 42 19.86 9.65 -14.60
N LYS A 43 20.03 8.36 -14.85
CA LYS A 43 19.12 7.57 -15.72
C LYS A 43 17.71 7.50 -15.15
N PHE A 44 17.60 7.18 -13.87
CA PHE A 44 16.31 7.09 -13.18
C PHE A 44 15.57 8.42 -13.23
N LEU A 45 16.21 9.51 -12.84
CA LEU A 45 15.63 10.86 -12.90
C LEU A 45 15.24 11.26 -14.32
N GLY A 46 16.06 10.87 -15.30
CA GLY A 46 15.74 11.03 -16.71
C GLY A 46 14.46 10.31 -17.11
N THR A 47 14.28 9.08 -16.67
CA THR A 47 13.09 8.27 -16.97
C THR A 47 11.83 8.83 -16.30
N VAL A 48 11.92 9.19 -15.02
CA VAL A 48 10.81 9.80 -14.27
C VAL A 48 10.40 11.14 -14.88
N GLY A 49 11.35 12.00 -15.19
CA GLY A 49 11.08 13.29 -15.81
C GLY A 49 10.48 13.18 -17.22
N ALA A 50 10.91 12.21 -18.02
CA ALA A 50 10.31 11.94 -19.32
C ALA A 50 8.85 11.49 -19.21
N ALA A 51 8.53 10.68 -18.18
CA ALA A 51 7.16 10.23 -17.93
C ALA A 51 6.24 11.35 -17.44
N MET A 52 6.80 12.39 -16.81
CA MET A 52 6.04 13.48 -16.18
C MET A 52 5.79 14.70 -17.06
N GLY A 53 6.42 14.80 -18.24
CA GLY A 53 6.31 15.96 -19.11
C GLY A 53 6.88 17.25 -18.49
N ASP A 54 6.18 18.40 -18.66
CA ASP A 54 6.64 19.71 -18.19
C ASP A 54 6.61 19.91 -16.65
N HIS A 55 6.25 18.89 -15.88
CA HIS A 55 6.28 18.97 -14.42
C HIS A 55 7.70 18.81 -13.90
N ALA A 56 8.20 19.82 -13.22
CA ALA A 56 9.53 19.80 -12.60
C ALA A 56 9.59 18.77 -11.48
N VAL A 57 10.35 17.70 -11.67
CA VAL A 57 10.67 16.75 -10.62
C VAL A 57 12.03 17.14 -10.03
N THR A 58 12.02 17.58 -8.77
CA THR A 58 13.24 17.88 -8.03
C THR A 58 13.39 16.84 -6.93
N LEU A 59 14.28 15.87 -7.11
CA LEU A 59 14.64 14.93 -6.06
C LEU A 59 15.74 15.54 -5.19
N ARG A 60 15.43 15.81 -3.93
CA ARG A 60 16.40 16.30 -2.94
C ARG A 60 16.81 15.15 -2.05
N PHE A 61 18.00 14.63 -2.27
CA PHE A 61 18.61 13.64 -1.38
C PHE A 61 19.26 14.36 -0.19
N HIS A 62 18.48 14.65 0.82
CA HIS A 62 18.96 15.34 2.04
C HIS A 62 20.04 14.56 2.82
N ALA A 63 20.11 13.25 2.60
CA ALA A 63 21.10 12.39 3.20
C ALA A 63 22.50 12.49 2.55
N LEU A 64 22.61 13.10 1.38
CA LEU A 64 23.90 13.29 0.74
C LEU A 64 24.64 14.49 1.35
N PRO A 65 25.97 14.42 1.46
CA PRO A 65 26.77 15.60 1.76
C PRO A 65 26.38 16.78 0.87
N PRO A 66 26.40 18.03 1.38
CA PRO A 66 25.93 19.20 0.62
C PRO A 66 26.53 19.34 -0.79
N GLU A 67 27.78 18.95 -0.96
CA GLU A 67 28.53 18.94 -2.22
C GLU A 67 28.03 17.90 -3.23
N HIS A 68 27.25 16.90 -2.79
CA HIS A 68 26.68 15.83 -3.63
C HIS A 68 25.17 15.94 -3.76
N ARG A 69 24.55 16.96 -3.16
CA ARG A 69 23.12 17.24 -3.33
C ARG A 69 22.87 17.86 -4.69
N THR A 70 23.00 17.06 -5.73
CA THR A 70 22.70 17.52 -7.09
C THR A 70 21.20 17.75 -7.20
N VAL A 71 20.82 19.00 -7.41
CA VAL A 71 19.48 19.37 -7.83
C VAL A 71 19.42 19.08 -9.32
N VAL A 72 18.75 17.98 -9.69
CA VAL A 72 18.45 17.69 -11.10
C VAL A 72 17.19 18.47 -11.46
N THR A 73 17.32 19.42 -12.36
CA THR A 73 16.19 20.24 -12.82
C THR A 73 15.43 19.51 -13.93
N SER A 74 14.16 19.90 -14.15
CA SER A 74 13.38 19.40 -15.29
C SER A 74 14.03 19.70 -16.65
N ALA A 75 14.86 20.75 -16.75
CA ALA A 75 15.62 21.06 -17.96
C ALA A 75 16.74 20.04 -18.21
N ASP A 76 17.46 19.61 -17.16
CA ASP A 76 18.48 18.57 -17.27
C ASP A 76 17.86 17.23 -17.66
N VAL A 77 16.70 16.93 -17.10
CA VAL A 77 15.91 15.74 -17.41
C VAL A 77 15.38 15.79 -18.85
N ALA A 78 14.82 16.92 -19.30
CA ALA A 78 14.33 17.08 -20.67
C ALA A 78 15.45 16.96 -21.70
N ALA A 79 16.64 17.52 -21.45
CA ALA A 79 17.80 17.40 -22.32
C ALA A 79 18.28 15.93 -22.46
N ALA A 80 18.23 15.16 -21.35
CA ALA A 80 18.61 13.75 -21.35
C ALA A 80 17.54 12.82 -21.96
N THR A 81 16.28 13.22 -21.97
CA THR A 81 15.11 12.33 -22.17
C THR A 81 14.26 12.64 -23.40
N GLY A 82 14.58 13.67 -24.18
CA GLY A 82 13.81 14.04 -25.39
C GLY A 82 13.51 12.86 -26.34
N LYS A 83 14.30 11.79 -26.29
CA LYS A 83 14.07 10.52 -26.99
C LYS A 83 13.13 9.56 -26.27
N TYR A 84 12.97 9.65 -24.96
CA TYR A 84 12.12 8.75 -24.15
C TYR A 84 10.67 9.20 -24.11
N TYR A 85 10.41 10.52 -24.10
CA TYR A 85 9.06 11.07 -24.11
C TYR A 85 8.23 10.58 -25.30
N VAL A 86 8.81 10.61 -26.49
CA VAL A 86 8.16 10.11 -27.72
C VAL A 86 7.95 8.59 -27.66
N ARG A 87 8.78 7.86 -26.93
CA ARG A 87 8.67 6.41 -26.77
C ARG A 87 7.60 5.97 -25.79
N ILE A 88 7.37 6.72 -24.71
CA ILE A 88 6.41 6.37 -23.65
C ILE A 88 4.99 6.78 -24.03
N PHE A 89 4.81 7.92 -24.71
CA PHE A 89 3.51 8.49 -25.05
C PHE A 89 3.13 8.43 -26.54
N GLY A 90 4.00 7.96 -27.41
CA GLY A 90 3.79 7.87 -28.86
C GLY A 90 3.37 6.48 -29.34
N GLY A 91 2.15 6.07 -29.08
CA GLY A 91 1.46 4.99 -29.82
C GLY A 91 1.88 3.53 -29.57
N ASP A 92 3.10 3.28 -29.07
CA ASP A 92 3.69 1.93 -28.91
C ASP A 92 4.07 1.60 -27.45
N HIS A 93 3.41 2.28 -26.52
CA HIS A 93 3.77 2.21 -25.11
C HIS A 93 3.48 0.84 -24.45
N HIS A 94 2.59 0.05 -25.00
CA HIS A 94 2.31 -1.30 -24.46
C HIS A 94 3.36 -2.32 -24.87
N ALA A 95 3.90 -2.24 -26.09
CA ALA A 95 4.86 -3.23 -26.60
C ALA A 95 6.26 -3.14 -25.96
N LYS A 96 6.64 -1.99 -25.41
CA LYS A 96 7.98 -1.73 -24.86
C LYS A 96 8.09 -1.79 -23.34
N LEU A 97 7.00 -1.73 -22.63
CA LEU A 97 6.95 -2.08 -21.20
C LEU A 97 7.11 -3.59 -21.01
N SER A 98 6.83 -4.38 -22.07
CA SER A 98 6.92 -5.84 -22.06
C SER A 98 8.34 -6.40 -22.27
N ASP A 99 9.32 -5.57 -22.59
CA ASP A 99 10.69 -6.04 -22.89
C ASP A 99 11.55 -6.35 -21.64
N GLY A 100 10.93 -6.56 -20.47
CA GLY A 100 11.65 -6.83 -19.22
C GLY A 100 12.53 -5.68 -18.73
N ALA A 101 12.40 -4.54 -19.39
CA ALA A 101 13.16 -3.32 -19.15
C ALA A 101 12.34 -2.31 -18.34
N GLY A 102 11.65 -2.73 -17.28
CA GLY A 102 10.82 -1.88 -16.45
C GLY A 102 11.35 -0.46 -16.23
N LEU A 103 10.74 0.34 -15.39
CA LEU A 103 11.07 1.76 -15.09
C LEU A 103 12.57 2.01 -14.93
N PHE A 104 13.35 1.01 -14.56
CA PHE A 104 14.74 1.13 -14.13
C PHE A 104 15.72 0.35 -15.01
N CYS A 105 15.38 0.17 -16.27
CA CYS A 105 16.29 -0.41 -17.25
C CYS A 105 17.67 0.30 -17.20
N GLY A 106 18.69 -0.47 -16.85
CA GLY A 106 20.07 0.01 -16.77
C GLY A 106 20.46 0.62 -15.42
N VAL A 107 19.61 0.58 -14.39
CA VAL A 107 20.02 0.81 -13.00
C VAL A 107 20.69 -0.46 -12.48
N THR A 108 21.99 -0.41 -12.22
CA THR A 108 22.79 -1.56 -11.78
C THR A 108 23.26 -1.47 -10.34
N ASP A 109 23.22 -0.26 -9.76
CA ASP A 109 23.57 -0.06 -8.35
C ASP A 109 22.58 -0.75 -7.43
N LYS A 110 23.07 -1.66 -6.60
CA LYS A 110 22.26 -2.53 -5.78
C LYS A 110 21.44 -1.78 -4.72
N PHE A 111 22.03 -0.73 -4.15
CA PHE A 111 21.31 0.10 -3.18
C PHE A 111 20.12 0.79 -3.84
N LEU A 112 20.35 1.42 -5.01
CA LEU A 112 19.30 2.11 -5.73
C LEU A 112 18.21 1.14 -6.20
N ARG A 113 18.58 -0.07 -6.65
CA ARG A 113 17.62 -1.13 -7.00
C ARG A 113 16.74 -1.51 -5.80
N ASN A 114 17.32 -1.87 -4.67
CA ASN A 114 16.58 -2.23 -3.47
C ASN A 114 15.68 -1.09 -2.97
N TRP A 115 16.15 0.16 -3.05
CA TRP A 115 15.35 1.32 -2.68
C TRP A 115 14.13 1.50 -3.60
N LEU A 116 14.33 1.39 -4.90
CA LEU A 116 13.27 1.51 -5.89
C LEU A 116 12.28 0.35 -5.78
N ASP A 117 12.78 -0.87 -5.61
CA ASP A 117 11.96 -2.07 -5.40
C ASP A 117 11.10 -1.92 -4.14
N MET A 118 11.67 -1.40 -3.05
CA MET A 118 10.91 -1.13 -1.83
C MET A 118 9.76 -0.16 -2.07
N ILE A 119 10.00 0.95 -2.78
CA ILE A 119 8.95 1.93 -3.08
C ILE A 119 7.88 1.32 -3.97
N CYS A 120 8.26 0.63 -5.05
CA CYS A 120 7.32 -0.06 -5.94
C CYS A 120 6.48 -1.07 -5.18
N PHE A 121 7.13 -1.87 -4.34
CA PHE A 121 6.48 -2.91 -3.57
C PHE A 121 5.46 -2.35 -2.57
N LEU A 122 5.82 -1.27 -1.87
CA LEU A 122 4.93 -0.60 -0.93
C LEU A 122 3.71 0.04 -1.60
N LEU A 123 3.88 0.53 -2.82
CA LEU A 123 2.85 1.28 -3.52
C LEU A 123 1.97 0.41 -4.42
N GLN A 124 2.48 -0.74 -4.90
CA GLN A 124 1.80 -1.56 -5.90
C GLN A 124 1.85 -3.07 -5.61
N GLY A 125 2.58 -3.52 -4.60
CA GLY A 125 2.77 -4.94 -4.31
C GLY A 125 3.65 -5.68 -5.33
N ALA A 126 4.42 -4.95 -6.16
CA ALA A 126 5.28 -5.49 -7.20
C ALA A 126 6.65 -4.80 -7.18
N THR A 127 7.70 -5.50 -7.56
CA THR A 127 9.05 -4.92 -7.70
C THR A 127 9.18 -4.07 -8.98
N THR A 128 10.32 -3.41 -9.16
CA THR A 128 10.58 -2.58 -10.34
C THR A 128 10.52 -3.33 -11.67
N ASP A 129 10.79 -4.64 -11.66
CA ASP A 129 10.74 -5.47 -12.86
C ASP A 129 9.31 -5.77 -13.32
N GLU A 130 8.32 -5.57 -12.45
CA GLU A 130 6.92 -5.88 -12.68
C GLU A 130 5.99 -4.65 -12.60
N ALA A 131 6.44 -3.58 -11.93
CA ALA A 131 5.63 -2.39 -11.73
C ALA A 131 5.51 -1.55 -13.02
N PRO A 132 4.31 -1.03 -13.36
CA PRO A 132 4.12 -0.15 -14.51
C PRO A 132 4.89 1.15 -14.38
N THR A 133 5.76 1.43 -15.37
CA THR A 133 6.62 2.63 -15.38
C THR A 133 5.86 3.93 -15.22
N THR A 134 4.77 4.11 -15.96
CA THR A 134 3.97 5.34 -15.95
C THR A 134 3.32 5.59 -14.60
N LEU A 135 2.81 4.54 -13.96
CA LEU A 135 2.19 4.64 -12.66
C LEU A 135 3.21 5.00 -11.58
N MET A 136 4.38 4.38 -11.60
CA MET A 136 5.47 4.71 -10.68
C MET A 136 6.00 6.10 -10.88
N ALA A 137 6.17 6.55 -12.11
CA ALA A 137 6.58 7.91 -12.41
C ALA A 137 5.58 8.93 -11.87
N TYR A 138 4.28 8.69 -12.06
CA TYR A 138 3.20 9.53 -11.51
C TYR A 138 3.27 9.58 -9.97
N MET A 139 3.37 8.43 -9.31
CA MET A 139 3.41 8.35 -7.84
C MET A 139 4.66 9.03 -7.28
N LEU A 140 5.84 8.77 -7.86
CA LEU A 140 7.09 9.40 -7.42
C LEU A 140 7.05 10.92 -7.61
N SER A 141 6.46 11.40 -8.71
CA SER A 141 6.25 12.83 -8.91
C SER A 141 5.40 13.45 -7.82
N ASP A 142 4.29 12.81 -7.47
CA ASP A 142 3.42 13.32 -6.40
C ASP A 142 4.14 13.31 -5.03
N PHE A 143 4.96 12.29 -4.74
CA PHE A 143 5.73 12.25 -3.49
C PHE A 143 6.78 13.35 -3.36
N TYR A 144 7.39 13.76 -4.46
CA TYR A 144 8.54 14.68 -4.46
C TYR A 144 8.22 16.06 -5.03
N LYS A 145 6.98 16.31 -5.36
CA LYS A 145 6.49 17.62 -5.81
C LYS A 145 6.65 18.67 -4.72
N ASP A 146 7.08 19.88 -5.07
CA ASP A 146 7.21 20.98 -4.11
C ASP A 146 5.87 21.26 -3.41
N GLY A 147 5.90 21.28 -2.09
CA GLY A 147 4.73 21.55 -1.25
C GLY A 147 3.83 20.34 -1.00
N VAL A 148 4.10 19.18 -1.57
CA VAL A 148 3.42 17.94 -1.20
C VAL A 148 3.97 17.40 0.10
N LEU A 149 3.08 17.01 0.97
CA LEU A 149 3.35 16.49 2.30
C LEU A 149 2.64 15.15 2.45
N LEU A 150 3.37 14.15 2.90
CA LEU A 150 2.76 12.92 3.38
C LEU A 150 2.29 13.18 4.80
N ASP A 151 0.99 13.37 4.96
CA ASP A 151 0.37 13.67 6.24
C ASP A 151 0.09 12.40 7.06
N PHE A 152 0.15 12.58 8.38
CA PHE A 152 -0.32 11.58 9.33
C PHE A 152 -1.64 12.06 9.94
N PRO A 153 -2.77 11.34 9.76
CA PRO A 153 -4.05 11.79 10.27
C PRO A 153 -4.07 11.78 11.79
N ARG A 154 -4.57 12.85 12.42
CA ARG A 154 -4.77 12.89 13.87
C ARG A 154 -5.74 11.78 14.30
N GLY A 155 -5.37 11.04 15.34
CA GLY A 155 -6.08 9.84 15.76
C GLY A 155 -5.75 8.60 14.92
N GLY A 156 -4.71 8.67 14.08
CA GLY A 156 -4.26 7.58 13.21
C GLY A 156 -5.23 7.26 12.07
N THR A 157 -5.00 6.17 11.37
CA THR A 157 -5.82 5.75 10.22
C THR A 157 -7.28 5.46 10.59
N LYS A 158 -7.57 5.13 11.85
CA LYS A 158 -8.94 4.96 12.33
C LYS A 158 -9.79 6.21 12.12
N SER A 159 -9.22 7.40 12.23
CA SER A 159 -9.94 8.67 12.06
C SER A 159 -10.51 8.84 10.65
N ILE A 160 -9.86 8.28 9.62
CA ILE A 160 -10.34 8.24 8.23
C ILE A 160 -11.58 7.36 8.15
N VAL A 161 -11.52 6.15 8.73
CA VAL A 161 -12.65 5.20 8.77
C VAL A 161 -13.84 5.83 9.51
N ASP A 162 -13.59 6.44 10.67
CA ASP A 162 -14.63 7.10 11.46
C ASP A 162 -15.27 8.26 10.68
N ALA A 163 -14.49 9.01 9.89
CA ALA A 163 -15.02 10.07 9.05
C ALA A 163 -15.94 9.54 7.95
N LEU A 164 -15.56 8.43 7.31
CA LEU A 164 -16.40 7.76 6.30
C LEU A 164 -17.68 7.21 6.91
N ILE A 165 -17.60 6.57 8.09
CA ILE A 165 -18.79 6.10 8.83
C ILE A 165 -19.73 7.27 9.17
N ARG A 166 -19.20 8.39 9.68
CA ARG A 166 -20.03 9.59 9.91
C ARG A 166 -20.68 10.09 8.62
N GLY A 167 -19.98 10.02 7.49
CA GLY A 167 -20.54 10.35 6.19
C GLY A 167 -21.72 9.47 5.81
N VAL A 168 -21.56 8.16 5.95
CA VAL A 168 -22.62 7.17 5.68
C VAL A 168 -23.85 7.46 6.55
N THR A 169 -23.68 7.58 7.87
CA THR A 169 -24.80 7.83 8.80
C THR A 169 -25.45 9.20 8.60
N LYS A 170 -24.68 10.23 8.30
CA LYS A 170 -25.19 11.58 7.99
C LYS A 170 -26.18 11.57 6.81
N HIS A 171 -26.00 10.67 5.88
CA HIS A 171 -26.86 10.53 4.70
C HIS A 171 -27.88 9.38 4.81
N GLY A 172 -28.18 8.91 6.03
CA GLY A 172 -29.20 7.90 6.30
C GLY A 172 -28.77 6.46 6.06
N GLY A 173 -27.48 6.23 5.77
CA GLY A 173 -26.95 4.88 5.65
C GLY A 173 -26.69 4.22 7.01
N GLU A 174 -26.60 2.90 7.02
CA GLU A 174 -26.37 2.07 8.19
C GLU A 174 -25.06 1.29 8.05
N VAL A 175 -24.29 1.16 9.13
CA VAL A 175 -23.13 0.28 9.22
C VAL A 175 -23.47 -0.88 10.16
N ARG A 176 -23.54 -2.09 9.62
CA ARG A 176 -23.81 -3.33 10.37
C ARG A 176 -22.51 -4.09 10.60
N LEU A 177 -22.09 -4.14 11.84
CA LEU A 177 -20.96 -4.97 12.28
C LEU A 177 -21.44 -6.39 12.62
N LYS A 178 -20.50 -7.35 12.61
CA LYS A 178 -20.79 -8.77 12.90
C LYS A 178 -21.88 -9.37 11.99
N SER A 179 -21.96 -8.88 10.76
CA SER A 179 -22.96 -9.28 9.77
C SER A 179 -22.26 -9.83 8.52
N PRO A 180 -21.56 -10.98 8.63
CA PRO A 180 -20.83 -11.54 7.52
C PRO A 180 -21.79 -12.00 6.42
N VAL A 181 -21.50 -11.61 5.18
CA VAL A 181 -22.26 -12.03 4.00
C VAL A 181 -21.81 -13.42 3.60
N ALA A 182 -22.78 -14.32 3.41
CA ALA A 182 -22.56 -15.67 2.92
C ALA A 182 -22.71 -15.76 1.37
N SER A 183 -23.66 -15.01 0.80
CA SER A 183 -23.88 -15.03 -0.64
C SER A 183 -24.61 -13.80 -1.15
N VAL A 184 -24.52 -13.58 -2.47
CA VAL A 184 -25.32 -12.60 -3.20
C VAL A 184 -26.60 -13.26 -3.69
N SER A 185 -27.74 -12.57 -3.55
CA SER A 185 -29.04 -13.01 -4.06
C SER A 185 -29.23 -12.47 -5.47
N VAL A 186 -29.72 -13.33 -6.38
CA VAL A 186 -30.06 -12.97 -7.77
C VAL A 186 -31.55 -13.23 -8.01
N LYS A 187 -32.20 -12.28 -8.63
CA LYS A 187 -33.58 -12.37 -9.06
C LYS A 187 -33.76 -11.77 -10.46
N ASP A 188 -34.42 -12.45 -11.33
CA ASP A 188 -34.70 -11.98 -12.70
C ASP A 188 -33.44 -11.56 -13.49
N GLY A 189 -32.31 -12.22 -13.25
CA GLY A 189 -31.02 -11.93 -13.91
C GLY A 189 -30.23 -10.76 -13.33
N ALA A 190 -30.67 -10.13 -12.24
CA ALA A 190 -30.00 -9.02 -11.57
C ALA A 190 -29.71 -9.34 -10.10
N ALA A 191 -28.70 -8.68 -9.53
CA ALA A 191 -28.46 -8.72 -8.08
C ALA A 191 -29.66 -8.07 -7.36
N ALA A 192 -30.16 -8.72 -6.30
CA ALA A 192 -31.34 -8.31 -5.55
C ALA A 192 -31.10 -8.18 -4.04
N GLY A 193 -29.86 -8.36 -3.59
CA GLY A 193 -29.48 -8.28 -2.20
C GLY A 193 -28.41 -9.29 -1.81
N VAL A 194 -28.31 -9.55 -0.51
CA VAL A 194 -27.36 -10.50 0.07
C VAL A 194 -28.02 -11.38 1.13
N VAL A 195 -27.43 -12.54 1.37
CA VAL A 195 -27.78 -13.42 2.50
C VAL A 195 -26.61 -13.44 3.47
N LEU A 196 -26.88 -13.20 4.74
CA LEU A 196 -25.88 -13.26 5.82
C LEU A 196 -25.62 -14.72 6.23
N GLU A 197 -24.52 -14.96 6.96
CA GLU A 197 -24.19 -16.31 7.46
C GLU A 197 -25.23 -16.88 8.44
N ASP A 198 -26.00 -16.04 9.10
CA ASP A 198 -27.12 -16.45 9.98
C ASP A 198 -28.42 -16.74 9.21
N GLY A 199 -28.42 -16.66 7.89
CA GLY A 199 -29.57 -16.87 7.04
C GLY A 199 -30.44 -15.63 6.81
N THR A 200 -30.13 -14.49 7.43
CA THR A 200 -30.88 -13.25 7.22
C THR A 200 -30.71 -12.75 5.80
N ALA A 201 -31.83 -12.56 5.08
CA ALA A 201 -31.82 -11.94 3.75
C ALA A 201 -31.93 -10.41 3.87
N VAL A 202 -31.07 -9.69 3.16
CA VAL A 202 -31.09 -8.23 3.05
C VAL A 202 -31.32 -7.87 1.59
N ALA A 203 -32.50 -7.35 1.27
CA ALA A 203 -32.83 -6.89 -0.09
C ALA A 203 -32.12 -5.57 -0.41
N ALA A 204 -31.69 -5.41 -1.65
CA ALA A 204 -31.08 -4.20 -2.18
C ALA A 204 -31.28 -4.06 -3.68
N ASP A 205 -31.44 -2.82 -4.16
CA ASP A 205 -31.55 -2.51 -5.58
C ASP A 205 -30.19 -2.62 -6.30
N VAL A 206 -29.10 -2.41 -5.55
CA VAL A 206 -27.72 -2.49 -6.02
C VAL A 206 -26.87 -3.17 -4.96
N VAL A 207 -25.99 -4.06 -5.37
CA VAL A 207 -25.00 -4.71 -4.51
C VAL A 207 -23.61 -4.32 -4.97
N VAL A 208 -22.77 -3.87 -4.03
CA VAL A 208 -21.34 -3.56 -4.28
C VAL A 208 -20.48 -4.44 -3.38
N SER A 209 -19.65 -5.29 -4.00
CA SER A 209 -18.67 -6.09 -3.26
C SER A 209 -17.36 -5.31 -3.13
N ASN A 210 -16.90 -5.11 -1.89
CA ASN A 210 -15.55 -4.64 -1.58
C ASN A 210 -14.66 -5.76 -1.00
N ALA A 211 -15.09 -7.00 -1.15
CA ALA A 211 -14.22 -8.14 -0.89
C ALA A 211 -13.18 -8.28 -2.01
N ASP A 212 -12.05 -8.95 -1.71
CA ASP A 212 -11.11 -9.28 -2.78
C ASP A 212 -11.75 -10.16 -3.87
N LEU A 213 -11.07 -10.26 -5.01
CA LEU A 213 -11.58 -10.97 -6.20
C LEU A 213 -11.99 -12.41 -5.88
N TRP A 214 -11.16 -13.15 -5.16
CA TRP A 214 -11.38 -14.58 -4.85
C TRP A 214 -12.51 -14.76 -3.85
N THR A 215 -12.58 -13.91 -2.83
CA THR A 215 -13.70 -13.88 -1.87
C THR A 215 -14.99 -13.47 -2.58
N THR A 216 -14.98 -12.44 -3.44
CA THR A 216 -16.15 -12.05 -4.25
C THR A 216 -16.62 -13.21 -5.11
N ARG A 217 -15.71 -13.93 -5.79
CA ARG A 217 -16.03 -15.12 -6.56
C ARG A 217 -16.74 -16.20 -5.72
N THR A 218 -16.32 -16.37 -4.48
CA THR A 218 -16.97 -17.30 -3.54
C THR A 218 -18.37 -16.83 -3.16
N LEU A 219 -18.56 -15.55 -2.86
CA LEU A 219 -19.87 -14.98 -2.47
C LEU A 219 -20.92 -15.09 -3.59
N VAL A 220 -20.52 -15.11 -4.85
CA VAL A 220 -21.42 -15.23 -5.98
C VAL A 220 -21.55 -16.66 -6.51
N ALA A 221 -20.85 -17.62 -5.95
CA ALA A 221 -20.85 -19.01 -6.45
C ALA A 221 -22.24 -19.64 -6.51
N SER A 222 -23.08 -19.36 -5.50
CA SER A 222 -24.45 -19.89 -5.41
C SER A 222 -25.44 -19.23 -6.37
N THR A 223 -25.08 -18.13 -7.04
CA THR A 223 -25.95 -17.44 -7.99
C THR A 223 -26.23 -18.25 -9.25
N ALA A 224 -25.34 -19.20 -9.57
CA ALA A 224 -25.31 -19.96 -10.83
C ALA A 224 -25.34 -19.08 -12.11
N HIS A 225 -24.98 -17.81 -12.01
CA HIS A 225 -24.93 -16.87 -13.13
C HIS A 225 -23.63 -17.07 -13.91
N ALA A 226 -23.66 -17.96 -14.89
CA ALA A 226 -22.46 -18.38 -15.62
C ALA A 226 -21.61 -17.21 -16.17
N PRO A 227 -22.18 -16.16 -16.83
CA PRO A 227 -21.35 -15.06 -17.33
C PRO A 227 -20.56 -14.32 -16.24
N LEU A 228 -21.11 -14.17 -15.01
CA LEU A 228 -20.40 -13.56 -13.89
C LEU A 228 -19.29 -14.47 -13.38
N LEU A 229 -19.57 -15.76 -13.24
CA LEU A 229 -18.60 -16.74 -12.74
C LEU A 229 -17.43 -16.85 -13.71
N ASP A 230 -17.68 -17.00 -15.00
CA ASP A 230 -16.67 -17.05 -16.06
C ASP A 230 -15.83 -15.77 -16.11
N TYR A 231 -16.47 -14.60 -15.94
CA TYR A 231 -15.81 -13.32 -15.89
C TYR A 231 -14.83 -13.24 -14.71
N LEU A 232 -15.28 -13.58 -13.49
CA LEU A 232 -14.42 -13.50 -12.29
C LEU A 232 -13.30 -14.55 -12.32
N ASP A 233 -13.57 -15.75 -12.82
CA ASP A 233 -12.56 -16.79 -13.02
C ASP A 233 -11.51 -16.34 -14.05
N GLY A 234 -11.95 -15.69 -15.14
CA GLY A 234 -11.05 -15.07 -16.12
C GLY A 234 -10.19 -13.96 -15.53
N GLN A 235 -10.78 -13.09 -14.67
CA GLN A 235 -10.00 -12.06 -13.98
C GLN A 235 -8.97 -12.67 -13.01
N ALA A 236 -9.38 -13.69 -12.24
CA ALA A 236 -8.49 -14.38 -11.31
C ALA A 236 -7.30 -15.07 -11.99
N ALA A 237 -7.50 -15.56 -13.21
CA ALA A 237 -6.44 -16.18 -14.01
C ALA A 237 -5.42 -15.17 -14.57
N ARG A 238 -5.77 -13.88 -14.66
CA ARG A 238 -4.93 -12.82 -15.22
C ARG A 238 -4.06 -12.12 -14.19
N VAL A 239 -4.49 -12.08 -12.94
CA VAL A 239 -3.83 -11.33 -11.88
C VAL A 239 -2.92 -12.21 -11.05
N THR A 240 -1.88 -11.62 -10.49
CA THR A 240 -1.07 -12.25 -9.46
C THR A 240 -1.63 -11.85 -8.09
N ARG A 241 -1.80 -12.86 -7.21
CA ARG A 241 -2.14 -12.62 -5.81
C ARG A 241 -0.88 -12.21 -5.05
N CYS A 242 -0.88 -11.04 -4.43
CA CYS A 242 0.19 -10.67 -3.51
C CYS A 242 0.16 -11.58 -2.27
N GLU A 243 1.33 -11.83 -1.70
CA GLU A 243 1.43 -12.49 -0.42
C GLU A 243 0.81 -11.66 0.70
N SER A 244 0.81 -12.20 1.90
CA SER A 244 0.23 -11.57 3.07
C SER A 244 1.28 -10.82 3.90
N PHE A 245 0.91 -10.46 5.11
CA PHE A 245 1.71 -9.69 6.04
C PHE A 245 2.03 -10.47 7.31
N LEU A 246 3.15 -10.12 7.92
CA LEU A 246 3.46 -10.40 9.30
C LEU A 246 3.48 -9.06 10.05
N HIS A 247 2.78 -8.95 11.18
CA HIS A 247 2.74 -7.72 11.97
C HIS A 247 3.11 -7.96 13.42
N LEU A 248 3.62 -6.89 14.05
CA LEU A 248 3.83 -6.81 15.46
C LEU A 248 3.43 -5.42 15.94
N HIS A 249 2.36 -5.34 16.73
CA HIS A 249 1.96 -4.12 17.42
C HIS A 249 2.44 -4.19 18.86
N VAL A 250 3.18 -3.17 19.32
CA VAL A 250 3.78 -3.14 20.64
C VAL A 250 3.46 -1.84 21.35
N GLY A 251 2.97 -1.94 22.57
CA GLY A 251 2.90 -0.84 23.51
C GLY A 251 4.06 -0.96 24.50
N ILE A 252 4.86 0.08 24.65
CA ILE A 252 6.06 0.09 25.50
C ILE A 252 6.07 1.23 26.50
N ASP A 253 6.83 1.08 27.56
CA ASP A 253 7.23 2.16 28.44
C ASP A 253 8.18 3.11 27.70
N ALA A 254 7.86 4.40 27.69
CA ALA A 254 8.64 5.43 27.01
C ALA A 254 9.68 6.13 27.90
N ALA A 255 9.86 5.68 29.15
CA ALA A 255 10.80 6.32 30.07
C ALA A 255 12.22 6.41 29.46
N GLY A 256 12.76 7.63 29.38
CA GLY A 256 14.07 7.89 28.80
C GLY A 256 14.14 7.88 27.26
N LEU A 257 13.03 7.60 26.56
CA LEU A 257 12.94 7.71 25.11
C LEU A 257 12.48 9.12 24.70
N PRO A 258 12.88 9.61 23.50
CA PRO A 258 12.41 10.89 22.98
C PRO A 258 10.89 10.91 22.78
N SER A 259 10.26 12.06 23.04
CA SER A 259 8.84 12.31 22.80
C SER A 259 8.54 12.90 21.42
N ALA A 260 9.57 13.21 20.63
CA ALA A 260 9.46 13.75 19.28
C ALA A 260 10.47 13.07 18.35
N PRO A 261 10.16 12.95 17.04
CA PRO A 261 11.05 12.31 16.10
C PRO A 261 12.33 13.12 15.87
N SER A 262 13.46 12.41 15.72
CA SER A 262 14.77 12.95 15.37
C SER A 262 15.50 12.01 14.42
N GLU A 263 16.70 12.38 13.96
CA GLU A 263 17.55 11.48 13.19
C GLU A 263 18.00 10.27 14.02
N ALA A 264 18.27 10.47 15.30
CA ALA A 264 18.68 9.40 16.21
C ALA A 264 17.51 8.51 16.68
N PHE A 265 16.28 9.00 16.57
CA PHE A 265 15.07 8.27 16.93
C PHE A 265 13.95 8.63 15.94
N PRO A 266 13.94 8.04 14.75
CA PRO A 266 12.97 8.37 13.72
C PRO A 266 11.57 7.83 14.06
N ALA A 267 10.54 8.53 13.57
CA ALA A 267 9.17 8.04 13.69
C ALA A 267 8.88 6.81 12.81
N GLN A 268 9.68 6.62 11.77
CA GLN A 268 9.56 5.48 10.84
C GLN A 268 10.93 5.10 10.27
N TRP A 269 11.16 3.80 10.06
CA TRP A 269 12.31 3.29 9.35
C TRP A 269 12.01 1.99 8.62
N ALA A 270 12.85 1.67 7.64
CA ALA A 270 12.88 0.40 6.97
C ALA A 270 14.16 -0.35 7.35
N ALA A 271 14.06 -1.64 7.55
CA ALA A 271 15.18 -2.54 7.81
C ALA A 271 15.20 -3.62 6.74
N LEU A 272 16.30 -3.72 6.00
CA LEU A 272 16.57 -4.80 5.07
C LEU A 272 17.69 -5.65 5.67
N ASP A 273 17.47 -6.95 5.85
CA ASP A 273 18.42 -7.84 6.52
C ASP A 273 19.47 -8.35 5.52
N ASP A 274 19.04 -8.94 4.44
CA ASP A 274 19.91 -9.40 3.34
C ASP A 274 19.71 -8.56 2.08
N TRP A 275 20.77 -7.78 1.76
CA TRP A 275 20.77 -6.91 0.58
C TRP A 275 20.83 -7.68 -0.74
N ASP A 276 21.31 -8.92 -0.72
CA ASP A 276 21.42 -9.78 -1.90
C ASP A 276 20.12 -10.47 -2.22
N ALA A 277 19.35 -10.82 -1.21
CA ALA A 277 18.04 -11.41 -1.36
C ALA A 277 16.98 -10.43 -1.87
N GLY A 278 17.19 -9.12 -1.61
CA GLY A 278 16.29 -8.06 -2.06
C GLY A 278 14.97 -7.96 -1.27
N VAL A 279 14.16 -6.95 -1.60
CA VAL A 279 12.96 -6.58 -0.83
C VAL A 279 11.80 -7.58 -0.98
N GLY A 280 11.74 -8.34 -2.05
CA GLY A 280 10.71 -9.34 -2.30
C GLY A 280 10.93 -10.67 -1.57
N ALA A 281 12.10 -10.87 -0.95
CA ALA A 281 12.38 -12.10 -0.21
C ALA A 281 11.53 -12.16 1.08
N PRO A 282 11.03 -13.36 1.44
CA PRO A 282 10.24 -13.53 2.66
C PRO A 282 10.96 -13.01 3.90
N ARG A 283 10.27 -12.20 4.71
CA ARG A 283 10.74 -11.64 5.99
C ARG A 283 12.04 -10.83 5.90
N ASN A 284 12.45 -10.39 4.72
CA ASN A 284 13.71 -9.67 4.51
C ASN A 284 13.58 -8.15 4.68
N LEU A 285 12.45 -7.56 4.27
CA LEU A 285 12.14 -6.15 4.48
C LEU A 285 11.18 -6.00 5.66
N VAL A 286 11.58 -5.20 6.64
CA VAL A 286 10.72 -4.83 7.78
C VAL A 286 10.53 -3.32 7.80
N LEU A 287 9.29 -2.89 7.92
CA LEU A 287 8.93 -1.50 8.13
C LEU A 287 8.49 -1.31 9.57
N VAL A 288 9.01 -0.25 10.21
CA VAL A 288 8.68 0.08 11.60
C VAL A 288 8.18 1.51 11.68
N SER A 289 7.14 1.74 12.46
CA SER A 289 6.66 3.08 12.79
C SER A 289 6.37 3.21 14.29
N VAL A 290 6.77 4.36 14.87
CA VAL A 290 6.43 4.78 16.24
C VAL A 290 5.37 5.86 16.13
N ALA A 291 4.12 5.45 15.93
CA ALA A 291 3.01 6.34 15.60
C ALA A 291 2.76 7.42 16.68
N SER A 292 3.02 7.12 17.94
CA SER A 292 2.88 8.06 19.05
C SER A 292 3.90 9.21 19.05
N LEU A 293 5.00 9.11 18.29
CA LEU A 293 5.89 10.25 18.03
C LEU A 293 5.27 11.29 17.11
N LEU A 294 4.27 10.89 16.31
CA LEU A 294 3.56 11.72 15.34
C LEU A 294 2.28 12.29 15.93
N ASP A 295 1.62 11.48 16.77
CA ASP A 295 0.41 11.85 17.50
C ASP A 295 0.43 11.17 18.87
N ALA A 296 0.76 11.95 19.90
CA ALA A 296 0.85 11.46 21.26
C ALA A 296 -0.48 10.86 21.80
N SER A 297 -1.62 11.23 21.21
CA SER A 297 -2.92 10.69 21.61
C SER A 297 -3.12 9.20 21.29
N LEU A 298 -2.21 8.61 20.50
CA LEU A 298 -2.26 7.20 20.11
C LEU A 298 -1.71 6.25 21.18
N ALA A 299 -1.08 6.78 22.22
CA ALA A 299 -0.57 5.99 23.35
C ALA A 299 -0.99 6.63 24.68
N PRO A 300 -1.11 5.86 25.77
CA PRO A 300 -1.22 6.40 27.11
C PRO A 300 0.00 7.25 27.48
N ASP A 301 -0.17 8.18 28.44
CA ASP A 301 0.92 9.00 28.95
C ASP A 301 2.12 8.14 29.38
N GLY A 302 3.32 8.56 29.01
CA GLY A 302 4.57 7.83 29.31
C GLY A 302 4.73 6.52 28.52
N CYS A 303 3.96 6.32 27.45
CA CYS A 303 4.07 5.16 26.60
C CYS A 303 4.32 5.54 25.13
N HIS A 304 4.90 4.60 24.39
CA HIS A 304 4.89 4.62 22.92
C HIS A 304 4.14 3.42 22.35
N VAL A 305 3.53 3.62 21.18
CA VAL A 305 2.98 2.55 20.36
C VAL A 305 3.84 2.39 19.10
N ILE A 306 4.23 1.14 18.84
CA ILE A 306 5.09 0.75 17.73
C ILE A 306 4.33 -0.25 16.86
N HIS A 307 4.44 -0.09 15.56
CA HIS A 307 3.98 -1.06 14.57
C HIS A 307 5.16 -1.46 13.69
N ALA A 308 5.54 -2.73 13.72
CA ALA A 308 6.49 -3.32 12.80
C ALA A 308 5.79 -4.34 11.91
N TYR A 309 6.17 -4.42 10.63
CA TYR A 309 5.57 -5.39 9.72
C TYR A 309 6.46 -5.75 8.53
N VAL A 310 6.26 -6.97 8.06
CA VAL A 310 6.79 -7.45 6.78
C VAL A 310 5.71 -7.16 5.72
N PRO A 311 5.99 -6.33 4.71
CA PRO A 311 4.98 -5.95 3.73
C PRO A 311 4.82 -7.01 2.64
N ALA A 312 3.65 -7.64 2.55
CA ALA A 312 3.20 -8.49 1.44
C ALA A 312 4.23 -9.53 0.90
N THR A 313 5.09 -10.04 1.79
CA THR A 313 6.08 -11.10 1.48
C THR A 313 5.99 -12.28 2.43
N GLU A 314 4.93 -12.36 3.24
CA GLU A 314 4.71 -13.49 4.14
C GLU A 314 3.86 -14.56 3.44
N PRO A 315 4.42 -15.74 3.10
CA PRO A 315 3.69 -16.78 2.39
C PRO A 315 2.56 -17.35 3.24
N PHE A 316 1.38 -17.53 2.65
CA PHE A 316 0.26 -18.15 3.34
C PHE A 316 0.49 -19.64 3.59
N GLU A 317 1.24 -20.30 2.73
CA GLU A 317 1.57 -21.73 2.79
C GLU A 317 2.20 -22.14 4.14
N ASP A 318 3.04 -21.29 4.70
CA ASP A 318 3.66 -21.51 6.02
C ASP A 318 2.62 -21.62 7.16
N TRP A 319 1.41 -21.11 6.90
CA TRP A 319 0.32 -20.99 7.89
C TRP A 319 -0.88 -21.89 7.59
N GLU A 320 -0.97 -22.49 6.42
CA GLU A 320 -2.16 -23.19 5.92
C GLU A 320 -2.54 -24.38 6.81
N ALA A 321 -1.56 -25.17 7.25
CA ALA A 321 -1.78 -26.30 8.14
C ALA A 321 -2.43 -25.93 9.48
N PHE A 322 -2.13 -24.72 9.99
CA PHE A 322 -2.78 -24.20 11.19
C PHE A 322 -4.23 -23.76 10.93
N ALA A 323 -4.53 -23.30 9.72
CA ALA A 323 -5.88 -22.92 9.33
C ALA A 323 -6.82 -24.14 9.28
N GLU A 324 -6.36 -25.23 8.70
CA GLU A 324 -7.12 -26.50 8.53
C GLU A 324 -7.36 -27.21 9.86
N SER A 325 -6.39 -27.20 10.75
CA SER A 325 -6.49 -27.85 12.06
C SER A 325 -7.33 -27.11 13.10
N GLY A 326 -7.99 -26.00 12.72
CA GLY A 326 -8.72 -25.14 13.67
C GLY A 326 -7.83 -24.47 14.71
N GLY A 327 -6.53 -24.42 14.43
CA GLY A 327 -5.46 -24.25 15.38
C GLY A 327 -5.03 -22.83 15.75
N TYR A 328 -5.86 -21.77 15.54
CA TYR A 328 -5.53 -20.39 15.97
C TYR A 328 -5.12 -20.29 17.46
N GLN A 329 -5.54 -21.22 18.28
CA GLN A 329 -5.22 -21.26 19.72
C GLN A 329 -4.23 -22.37 20.07
N SER A 330 -3.78 -23.18 19.11
CA SER A 330 -2.85 -24.27 19.37
C SER A 330 -1.49 -23.77 19.88
N LYS A 331 -0.82 -24.58 20.69
CA LYS A 331 0.56 -24.28 21.12
C LYS A 331 1.50 -24.14 19.93
N ALA A 332 1.33 -25.01 18.93
CA ALA A 332 2.16 -25.02 17.73
C ALA A 332 2.02 -23.70 16.94
N TYR A 333 0.79 -23.25 16.70
CA TYR A 333 0.58 -21.95 16.03
C TYR A 333 1.19 -20.78 16.81
N ARG A 334 1.04 -20.77 18.15
CA ARG A 334 1.65 -19.71 18.97
C ARG A 334 3.15 -19.71 18.88
N ALA A 335 3.78 -20.89 18.96
CA ALA A 335 5.23 -21.01 18.83
C ALA A 335 5.73 -20.56 17.45
N ALA A 336 5.09 -21.01 16.37
CA ALA A 336 5.43 -20.59 15.01
C ALA A 336 5.27 -19.07 14.83
N LYS A 337 4.25 -18.49 15.44
CA LYS A 337 4.01 -17.05 15.39
C LYS A 337 5.08 -16.26 16.14
N GLU A 338 5.46 -16.69 17.34
CA GLU A 338 6.55 -16.07 18.11
C GLU A 338 7.89 -16.16 17.36
N GLU A 339 8.19 -17.30 16.76
CA GLU A 339 9.40 -17.48 15.94
C GLU A 339 9.39 -16.56 14.72
N ALA A 340 8.28 -16.48 13.99
CA ALA A 340 8.19 -15.68 12.79
C ALA A 340 8.38 -14.18 13.06
N VAL A 341 7.88 -13.66 14.18
CA VAL A 341 7.98 -12.21 14.49
C VAL A 341 9.34 -11.78 15.05
N GLU A 342 10.28 -12.70 15.23
CA GLU A 342 11.63 -12.35 15.69
C GLU A 342 12.34 -11.36 14.77
N VAL A 343 12.10 -11.42 13.46
CA VAL A 343 12.64 -10.45 12.51
C VAL A 343 12.11 -9.03 12.78
N LEU A 344 10.86 -8.92 13.24
CA LEU A 344 10.22 -7.64 13.57
C LEU A 344 10.82 -7.05 14.86
N TRP A 345 11.06 -7.90 15.87
CA TRP A 345 11.74 -7.49 17.09
C TRP A 345 13.14 -6.95 16.79
N LYS A 346 13.94 -7.68 16.02
CA LYS A 346 15.29 -7.26 15.60
C LYS A 346 15.28 -5.90 14.88
N ALA A 347 14.26 -5.66 14.05
CA ALA A 347 14.13 -4.37 13.38
C ALA A 347 13.82 -3.22 14.36
N ILE A 348 13.02 -3.46 15.41
CA ILE A 348 12.75 -2.47 16.47
C ILE A 348 14.00 -2.23 17.34
N GLU A 349 14.72 -3.29 17.68
CA GLU A 349 15.91 -3.26 18.52
C GLU A 349 17.04 -2.37 17.95
N ARG A 350 17.02 -2.09 16.63
CA ARG A 350 17.98 -1.18 15.99
C ARG A 350 17.97 0.22 16.60
N TYR A 351 16.80 0.70 17.04
CA TYR A 351 16.62 2.03 17.65
C TYR A 351 16.23 1.98 19.12
N ILE A 352 15.69 0.87 19.57
CA ILE A 352 15.28 0.64 20.95
C ILE A 352 15.86 -0.72 21.39
N PRO A 353 17.18 -0.76 21.72
CA PRO A 353 17.86 -2.03 22.03
C PRO A 353 17.26 -2.79 23.22
N ASP A 354 16.63 -2.08 24.16
CA ASP A 354 15.99 -2.62 25.36
C ASP A 354 14.45 -2.71 25.21
N VAL A 355 13.93 -2.74 23.96
CA VAL A 355 12.49 -2.71 23.72
C VAL A 355 11.75 -3.84 24.43
N ARG A 356 12.33 -5.04 24.51
CA ARG A 356 11.69 -6.20 25.13
C ARG A 356 11.46 -6.01 26.63
N ASP A 357 12.35 -5.33 27.31
CA ASP A 357 12.22 -5.02 28.75
C ASP A 357 11.16 -3.95 29.01
N ARG A 358 10.81 -3.15 27.98
CA ARG A 358 9.82 -2.09 28.03
C ARG A 358 8.40 -2.52 27.68
N VAL A 359 8.20 -3.74 27.20
CA VAL A 359 6.91 -4.21 26.69
C VAL A 359 5.83 -4.20 27.77
N LYS A 360 4.72 -3.50 27.47
CA LYS A 360 3.46 -3.56 28.25
C LYS A 360 2.43 -4.43 27.56
N ILE A 361 2.43 -4.44 26.22
CA ILE A 361 1.58 -5.30 25.39
C ILE A 361 2.30 -5.59 24.07
N ALA A 362 2.17 -6.82 23.58
CA ALA A 362 2.63 -7.23 22.25
C ALA A 362 1.55 -8.07 21.57
N LEU A 363 1.20 -7.69 20.35
CA LEU A 363 0.15 -8.32 19.56
C LEU A 363 0.71 -8.71 18.19
N PRO A 364 1.28 -9.91 18.06
CA PRO A 364 1.73 -10.42 16.78
C PRO A 364 0.55 -10.88 15.92
N ALA A 365 0.62 -10.64 14.60
CA ALA A 365 -0.38 -11.03 13.62
C ALA A 365 0.27 -11.69 12.40
N THR A 366 -0.42 -12.65 11.80
CA THR A 366 0.03 -13.49 10.70
C THR A 366 -0.97 -13.43 9.55
N PRO A 367 -0.72 -14.06 8.40
CA PRO A 367 -1.70 -14.22 7.33
C PRO A 367 -3.06 -14.74 7.80
N LEU A 368 -3.08 -15.64 8.78
CA LEU A 368 -4.35 -16.13 9.36
C LEU A 368 -5.09 -15.04 10.15
N THR A 369 -4.37 -14.11 10.77
CA THR A 369 -4.98 -12.95 11.43
C THR A 369 -5.67 -12.04 10.40
N HIS A 370 -4.99 -11.76 9.28
CA HIS A 370 -5.56 -11.03 8.15
C HIS A 370 -6.80 -11.71 7.58
N ARG A 371 -6.71 -13.00 7.28
CA ARG A 371 -7.84 -13.80 6.82
C ARG A 371 -9.03 -13.72 7.79
N ARG A 372 -8.78 -13.81 9.09
CA ARG A 372 -9.83 -13.78 10.12
C ARG A 372 -10.52 -12.43 10.23
N PHE A 373 -9.75 -11.33 10.31
CA PHE A 373 -10.30 -10.01 10.61
C PHE A 373 -10.77 -9.26 9.36
N ASN A 374 -10.04 -9.41 8.25
CA ASN A 374 -10.34 -8.71 7.01
C ASN A 374 -11.15 -9.58 6.02
N ARG A 375 -11.37 -10.85 6.35
CA ARG A 375 -12.09 -11.82 5.48
C ARG A 375 -11.46 -11.97 4.10
N ARG A 376 -10.16 -11.71 3.97
CA ARG A 376 -9.43 -11.78 2.70
C ARG A 376 -8.99 -13.21 2.41
N ASP A 377 -9.09 -13.61 1.15
CA ASP A 377 -8.58 -14.90 0.70
C ASP A 377 -7.07 -15.00 0.97
N ARG A 378 -6.65 -16.06 1.66
CA ARG A 378 -5.24 -16.30 2.07
C ARG A 378 -4.58 -15.10 2.80
N GLY A 379 -5.36 -14.16 3.31
CA GLY A 379 -4.87 -12.93 3.94
C GLY A 379 -4.14 -11.99 2.98
N THR A 380 -4.33 -12.12 1.67
CA THR A 380 -3.58 -11.40 0.62
C THR A 380 -3.60 -9.88 0.79
N TYR A 381 -2.52 -9.23 0.37
CA TYR A 381 -2.46 -7.76 0.26
C TYR A 381 -3.38 -7.24 -0.85
N GLY A 382 -3.53 -7.97 -1.93
CA GLY A 382 -4.37 -7.60 -3.06
C GLY A 382 -4.02 -8.36 -4.32
N ALA A 383 -4.47 -7.82 -5.44
CA ALA A 383 -4.17 -8.32 -6.77
C ALA A 383 -3.36 -7.29 -7.55
N TYR A 384 -2.37 -7.74 -8.31
CA TYR A 384 -1.67 -6.88 -9.26
C TYR A 384 -1.55 -7.55 -10.63
N LEU A 385 -1.35 -6.73 -11.65
CA LEU A 385 -1.02 -7.18 -12.99
C LEU A 385 0.43 -6.77 -13.29
N PRO A 386 1.30 -7.72 -13.68
CA PRO A 386 2.63 -7.38 -14.15
C PRO A 386 2.57 -6.40 -15.33
N ALA A 387 3.49 -5.43 -15.36
CA ALA A 387 3.57 -4.43 -16.43
C ALA A 387 3.71 -5.08 -17.83
N SER A 388 4.33 -6.25 -17.89
CA SER A 388 4.50 -7.05 -19.10
C SER A 388 3.19 -7.46 -19.78
N THR A 389 2.07 -7.50 -19.05
CA THR A 389 0.77 -7.84 -19.63
C THR A 389 0.19 -6.72 -20.47
N GLY A 390 0.61 -5.46 -20.27
CA GLY A 390 0.00 -4.28 -20.90
C GLY A 390 -1.48 -4.05 -20.56
N GLU A 391 -2.00 -4.76 -19.55
CA GLU A 391 -3.40 -4.75 -19.17
C GLU A 391 -3.65 -3.95 -17.89
N GLN A 392 -4.91 -3.70 -17.61
CA GLN A 392 -5.36 -3.04 -16.37
C GLN A 392 -6.17 -4.03 -15.53
N LEU A 393 -6.21 -3.79 -14.22
CA LEU A 393 -7.13 -4.49 -13.34
C LEU A 393 -8.58 -4.32 -13.82
N MET A 394 -9.43 -5.23 -13.43
CA MET A 394 -10.84 -5.22 -13.83
C MET A 394 -11.53 -3.91 -13.47
N GLY A 395 -12.52 -3.52 -14.28
CA GLY A 395 -13.40 -2.40 -14.00
C GLY A 395 -14.39 -2.71 -12.88
N HIS A 396 -15.29 -1.76 -12.61
CA HIS A 396 -16.23 -1.81 -11.48
C HIS A 396 -17.55 -2.48 -11.81
N ALA A 397 -17.97 -2.43 -13.08
CA ALA A 397 -19.17 -3.12 -13.56
C ALA A 397 -18.88 -4.59 -13.83
N THR A 398 -19.87 -5.43 -13.60
CA THR A 398 -19.80 -6.88 -13.86
C THR A 398 -20.85 -7.32 -14.87
N PRO A 399 -20.77 -8.56 -15.41
CA PRO A 399 -21.82 -9.11 -16.27
C PRO A 399 -23.17 -9.38 -15.58
N LEU A 400 -23.26 -9.24 -14.26
CA LEU A 400 -24.52 -9.35 -13.52
C LEU A 400 -25.08 -7.95 -13.30
N ASP A 401 -26.28 -7.68 -13.78
CA ASP A 401 -26.95 -6.41 -13.57
C ASP A 401 -27.07 -6.08 -12.07
N ASN A 402 -26.88 -4.80 -11.74
CA ASN A 402 -26.94 -4.27 -10.37
C ASN A 402 -25.87 -4.85 -9.41
N PHE A 403 -24.85 -5.53 -9.93
CA PHE A 403 -23.72 -6.03 -9.15
C PHE A 403 -22.42 -5.34 -9.57
N TYR A 404 -21.82 -4.66 -8.63
CA TYR A 404 -20.57 -3.93 -8.83
C TYR A 404 -19.48 -4.43 -7.88
N VAL A 405 -18.24 -4.14 -8.23
CA VAL A 405 -17.06 -4.47 -7.43
C VAL A 405 -16.21 -3.22 -7.21
N CYS A 406 -15.55 -3.11 -6.05
CA CYS A 406 -14.60 -2.04 -5.75
C CYS A 406 -13.48 -2.57 -4.86
N GLY A 407 -12.47 -1.75 -4.61
CA GLY A 407 -11.34 -2.11 -3.76
C GLY A 407 -10.08 -2.41 -4.56
N ASP A 408 -9.14 -3.08 -3.92
CA ASP A 408 -7.78 -3.31 -4.43
C ASP A 408 -7.66 -4.32 -5.58
N SER A 409 -8.69 -5.14 -5.79
CA SER A 409 -8.75 -6.06 -6.94
C SER A 409 -9.27 -5.40 -8.21
N THR A 410 -9.66 -4.14 -8.14
CA THR A 410 -10.18 -3.35 -9.26
C THR A 410 -9.26 -2.17 -9.56
N PHE A 411 -9.38 -1.58 -10.76
CA PHE A 411 -8.70 -0.34 -11.09
C PHE A 411 -9.02 0.78 -10.06
N PRO A 412 -8.06 1.58 -9.54
CA PRO A 412 -6.64 1.64 -9.93
C PRO A 412 -5.73 0.58 -9.25
N GLY A 413 -6.17 -0.15 -8.22
CA GLY A 413 -5.41 -1.22 -7.58
C GLY A 413 -5.19 -1.04 -6.08
N ILE A 414 -4.01 -1.43 -5.61
CA ILE A 414 -3.62 -1.51 -4.21
C ILE A 414 -3.26 -0.12 -3.65
N GLY A 415 -3.49 0.08 -2.35
CA GLY A 415 -3.12 1.27 -1.59
C GLY A 415 -4.29 2.19 -1.28
N MET A 416 -4.20 2.96 -0.18
CA MET A 416 -5.31 3.79 0.31
C MET A 416 -5.84 4.78 -0.73
N PRO A 417 -5.02 5.53 -1.48
CA PRO A 417 -5.54 6.42 -2.52
C PRO A 417 -6.24 5.66 -3.64
N ALA A 418 -5.70 4.53 -4.06
CA ALA A 418 -6.24 3.70 -5.12
C ALA A 418 -7.60 3.09 -4.74
N VAL A 419 -7.72 2.52 -3.54
CA VAL A 419 -9.01 1.94 -3.09
C VAL A 419 -10.07 3.02 -2.84
N ALA A 420 -9.68 4.21 -2.40
CA ALA A 420 -10.59 5.33 -2.28
C ALA A 420 -11.10 5.78 -3.66
N ALA A 421 -10.20 5.91 -4.65
CA ALA A 421 -10.56 6.20 -6.04
C ALA A 421 -11.48 5.11 -6.62
N SER A 422 -11.18 3.82 -6.36
CA SER A 422 -12.03 2.69 -6.76
C SER A 422 -13.47 2.84 -6.25
N GLY A 423 -13.63 3.15 -4.95
CA GLY A 423 -14.96 3.39 -4.37
C GLY A 423 -15.68 4.57 -5.03
N MET A 424 -14.97 5.68 -5.31
CA MET A 424 -15.52 6.85 -5.99
C MET A 424 -15.94 6.54 -7.43
N ILE A 425 -15.14 5.80 -8.18
CA ILE A 425 -15.44 5.39 -9.56
C ILE A 425 -16.67 4.47 -9.56
N THR A 426 -16.75 3.52 -8.63
CA THR A 426 -17.91 2.63 -8.51
C THR A 426 -19.18 3.42 -8.21
N ALA A 427 -19.15 4.35 -7.26
CA ALA A 427 -20.29 5.21 -6.97
C ALA A 427 -20.70 6.07 -8.18
N ALA A 428 -19.72 6.62 -8.92
CA ALA A 428 -19.98 7.39 -10.13
C ALA A 428 -20.55 6.53 -11.27
N SER A 429 -20.25 5.23 -11.29
CA SER A 429 -20.83 4.28 -12.28
C SER A 429 -22.30 3.94 -11.99
N ILE A 430 -22.73 4.09 -10.73
CA ILE A 430 -24.14 3.85 -10.31
C ILE A 430 -24.97 5.11 -10.47
N LEU A 431 -24.40 6.29 -10.22
CA LEU A 431 -25.08 7.58 -10.32
C LEU A 431 -25.21 8.04 -11.77
N SER A 432 -26.30 8.74 -12.08
CA SER A 432 -26.37 9.48 -13.34
C SER A 432 -25.34 10.64 -13.37
N PRO A 433 -24.87 11.05 -14.55
CA PRO A 433 -23.97 12.20 -14.67
C PRO A 433 -24.51 13.46 -14.00
N ARG A 434 -25.81 13.70 -14.05
CA ARG A 434 -26.49 14.84 -13.43
C ARG A 434 -26.38 14.80 -11.90
N GLU A 435 -26.59 13.65 -11.28
CA GLU A 435 -26.46 13.46 -9.83
C GLU A 435 -25.02 13.63 -9.39
N HIS A 436 -24.08 13.09 -10.18
CA HIS A 436 -22.65 13.24 -9.91
C HIS A 436 -22.23 14.72 -9.92
N TRP A 437 -22.60 15.49 -10.94
CA TRP A 437 -22.29 16.92 -11.01
C TRP A 437 -22.95 17.70 -9.86
N ALA A 438 -24.20 17.42 -9.54
CA ALA A 438 -24.89 18.05 -8.42
C ALA A 438 -24.23 17.73 -7.07
N MET A 439 -23.61 16.55 -6.91
CA MET A 439 -22.82 16.21 -5.74
C MET A 439 -21.53 17.03 -5.68
N LEU A 440 -20.78 17.11 -6.79
CA LEU A 440 -19.53 17.88 -6.85
C LEU A 440 -19.74 19.36 -6.54
N ASP A 441 -20.83 19.96 -7.00
CA ASP A 441 -21.16 21.35 -6.72
C ASP A 441 -21.45 21.59 -5.23
N ARG A 442 -22.03 20.59 -4.53
CA ARG A 442 -22.25 20.66 -3.07
C ARG A 442 -20.96 20.49 -2.24
N ILE A 443 -19.95 19.83 -2.78
CA ILE A 443 -18.66 19.65 -2.11
C ILE A 443 -17.77 20.89 -2.24
N LYS A 444 -17.92 21.65 -3.35
CA LYS A 444 -17.16 22.87 -3.61
C LYS A 444 -17.61 24.07 -2.78
N ASN A 445 -18.84 24.07 -2.28
CA ASN A 445 -19.45 25.09 -1.44
C ASN A 445 -19.46 24.66 0.04
#